data_4654fee2b63b5b8e75abb5f90eb3a65f
#
_entry.id   4654fee2b63b5b8e75abb5f90eb3a65f
#
_cell.length_a   1.000
_cell.length_b   1.000
_cell.length_c   1.000
_cell.angle_alpha   90.00
_cell.angle_beta   90.00
_cell.angle_gamma   90.00
#
_symmetry.space_group_name_H-M   'P 1'
#
loop_
_entity.id
_entity.type
_entity.pdbx_description
1 polymer ?
#
loop_
_entity_poly.entity_id
_entity_poly.type
_entity_poly.pdbx_seq_one_letter_code
_entity_poly.pdbx_strand_id
1 'polypeptide(L)'
;MTIFLAIIFISIILLLHELGHFWLAKFFKVKVEEFGFGFPPRIWAKKIGETEYSFNWLPLGGFNKINEESFERQPASRRMLILAGGILTNVFLGWLFFSLVFMIGSKPLVIVSDLAPNSPAALAGIQKNDAIISVDYPKETLVAPFSGQTFIEFVNRYRGETLTLKISR
;
A
#
# COMPACT_ATOMS: atom_id res chain seq x y z
N MET A 1 -17.27 -4.90 -3.52
CA MET A 1 -16.21 -4.98 -2.50
C MET A 1 -15.04 -4.07 -2.82
N THR A 2 -14.49 -4.11 -4.02
CA THR A 2 -13.30 -3.32 -4.43
C THR A 2 -13.49 -1.79 -4.31
N ILE A 3 -14.64 -1.26 -4.78
CA ILE A 3 -14.93 0.18 -4.69
C ILE A 3 -15.02 0.65 -3.23
N PHE A 4 -15.65 -0.11 -2.35
CA PHE A 4 -15.75 0.21 -0.93
C PHE A 4 -14.37 0.27 -0.24
N LEU A 5 -13.51 -0.71 -0.52
CA LEU A 5 -12.13 -0.72 -0.02
C LEU A 5 -11.32 0.47 -0.57
N ALA A 6 -11.50 0.82 -1.83
CA ALA A 6 -10.84 1.98 -2.43
C ALA A 6 -11.27 3.30 -1.74
N ILE A 7 -12.56 3.47 -1.44
CA ILE A 7 -13.07 4.65 -0.73
C ILE A 7 -12.45 4.73 0.67
N ILE A 8 -12.42 3.64 1.42
CA ILE A 8 -11.79 3.60 2.75
C ILE A 8 -10.32 3.97 2.66
N PHE A 9 -9.58 3.39 1.71
CA PHE A 9 -8.16 3.65 1.52
C PHE A 9 -7.88 5.12 1.20
N ILE A 10 -8.64 5.71 0.27
CA ILE A 10 -8.53 7.13 -0.07
C ILE A 10 -8.87 8.00 1.14
N SER A 11 -9.91 7.66 1.91
CA SER A 11 -10.30 8.40 3.12
C SER A 11 -9.20 8.42 4.17
N ILE A 12 -8.50 7.29 4.36
CA ILE A 12 -7.36 7.19 5.28
C ILE A 12 -6.20 8.08 4.78
N ILE A 13 -5.87 8.05 3.49
CA ILE A 13 -4.79 8.88 2.93
C ILE A 13 -5.11 10.37 3.11
N LEU A 14 -6.35 10.78 2.83
CA LEU A 14 -6.77 12.17 3.00
C LEU A 14 -6.72 12.59 4.49
N LEU A 15 -7.16 11.73 5.39
CA LEU A 15 -7.06 12.01 6.82
C LEU A 15 -5.61 12.18 7.30
N LEU A 16 -4.72 11.30 6.84
CA LEU A 16 -3.29 11.38 7.16
C LEU A 16 -2.63 12.62 6.55
N HIS A 17 -3.08 13.03 5.37
CA HIS A 17 -2.69 14.29 4.76
C HIS A 17 -3.05 15.49 5.65
N GLU A 18 -4.31 15.57 6.10
CA GLU A 18 -4.78 16.63 7.01
C GLU A 18 -4.06 16.61 8.35
N LEU A 19 -3.73 15.41 8.85
CA LEU A 19 -2.94 15.24 10.07
C LEU A 19 -1.54 15.86 9.95
N GLY A 20 -0.95 15.84 8.75
CA GLY A 20 0.33 16.49 8.47
C GLY A 20 0.27 18.01 8.66
N HIS A 21 -0.76 18.67 8.13
CA HIS A 21 -1.01 20.10 8.34
C HIS A 21 -1.25 20.40 9.82
N PHE A 22 -2.07 19.59 10.47
CA PHE A 22 -2.39 19.70 11.89
C PHE A 22 -1.13 19.65 12.77
N TRP A 23 -0.28 18.64 12.58
CA TRP A 23 0.93 18.48 13.40
C TRP A 23 1.91 19.64 13.22
N LEU A 24 2.14 20.09 11.99
CA LEU A 24 3.03 21.21 11.73
C LEU A 24 2.44 22.53 12.26
N ALA A 25 1.14 22.75 12.16
CA ALA A 25 0.49 23.91 12.79
C ALA A 25 0.70 23.90 14.31
N LYS A 26 0.45 22.77 14.97
CA LYS A 26 0.68 22.61 16.41
C LYS A 26 2.16 22.77 16.79
N PHE A 27 3.07 22.20 16.02
CA PHE A 27 4.52 22.31 16.25
C PHE A 27 5.00 23.77 16.22
N PHE A 28 4.47 24.56 15.29
CA PHE A 28 4.78 26.00 15.19
C PHE A 28 3.89 26.88 16.06
N LYS A 29 3.11 26.28 16.97
CA LYS A 29 2.20 26.98 17.89
C LYS A 29 1.15 27.83 17.16
N VAL A 30 0.74 27.40 15.98
CA VAL A 30 -0.41 27.96 15.26
C VAL A 30 -1.68 27.33 15.84
N LYS A 31 -2.67 28.16 16.14
CA LYS A 31 -3.93 27.70 16.68
C LYS A 31 -4.72 26.94 15.63
N VAL A 32 -5.13 25.72 15.97
CA VAL A 32 -6.07 24.92 15.18
C VAL A 32 -7.41 24.95 15.88
N GLU A 33 -8.40 25.48 15.21
CA GLU A 33 -9.75 25.64 15.75
C GLU A 33 -10.51 24.32 15.74
N GLU A 34 -10.46 23.60 14.62
CA GLU A 34 -11.13 22.31 14.48
C GLU A 34 -10.28 21.34 13.65
N PHE A 35 -10.26 20.08 14.07
CA PHE A 35 -9.76 18.95 13.31
C PHE A 35 -10.87 17.92 13.20
N GLY A 36 -11.38 17.71 11.98
CA GLY A 36 -12.53 16.86 11.73
C GLY A 36 -12.20 15.63 10.91
N PHE A 37 -12.76 14.49 11.31
CA PHE A 37 -12.85 13.29 10.50
C PHE A 37 -14.16 13.28 9.72
N GLY A 38 -14.07 13.14 8.39
CA GLY A 38 -15.23 13.16 7.52
C GLY A 38 -15.82 14.55 7.29
N PHE A 39 -16.88 14.64 6.49
CA PHE A 39 -17.59 15.87 6.18
C PHE A 39 -18.99 15.89 6.78
N PRO A 40 -19.56 17.08 7.06
CA PRO A 40 -20.89 17.24 7.64
C PRO A 40 -21.97 16.38 6.96
N PRO A 41 -23.05 16.08 7.72
CA PRO A 41 -23.42 16.61 9.03
C PRO A 41 -22.59 16.01 10.18
N ARG A 42 -22.41 16.83 11.26
CA ARG A 42 -21.65 16.46 12.45
C ARG A 42 -22.40 15.41 13.28
N ILE A 43 -21.71 14.33 13.67
CA ILE A 43 -22.24 13.31 14.59
C ILE A 43 -21.84 13.63 16.02
N TRP A 44 -20.57 13.98 16.21
CA TRP A 44 -20.01 14.21 17.54
C TRP A 44 -18.83 15.19 17.46
N ALA A 45 -18.67 15.99 18.53
CA ALA A 45 -17.49 16.83 18.69
C ALA A 45 -17.09 16.96 20.16
N LYS A 46 -15.80 17.10 20.41
CA LYS A 46 -15.23 17.32 21.74
C LYS A 46 -14.09 18.32 21.66
N LYS A 47 -14.15 19.36 22.47
CA LYS A 47 -13.06 20.31 22.61
C LYS A 47 -12.01 19.79 23.58
N ILE A 48 -10.76 19.72 23.10
CA ILE A 48 -9.60 19.33 23.91
C ILE A 48 -8.54 20.45 23.77
N GLY A 49 -8.33 21.18 24.85
CA GLY A 49 -7.50 22.38 24.83
C GLY A 49 -8.12 23.47 23.94
N GLU A 50 -7.36 23.94 22.95
CA GLU A 50 -7.81 24.98 22.01
C GLU A 50 -8.44 24.41 20.73
N THR A 51 -8.42 23.09 20.53
CA THR A 51 -8.89 22.44 19.30
C THR A 51 -10.16 21.65 19.57
N GLU A 52 -11.15 21.83 18.71
CA GLU A 52 -12.33 20.97 18.65
C GLU A 52 -12.05 19.79 17.72
N TYR A 53 -12.24 18.57 18.21
CA TYR A 53 -12.16 17.34 17.43
C TYR A 53 -13.57 16.90 17.07
N SER A 54 -13.84 16.77 15.77
CA SER A 54 -15.17 16.40 15.28
C SER A 54 -15.15 15.11 14.47
N PHE A 55 -16.24 14.36 14.59
CA PHE A 55 -16.55 13.19 13.80
C PHE A 55 -17.84 13.42 13.04
N ASN A 56 -17.79 13.28 11.73
CA ASN A 56 -18.87 13.61 10.82
C ASN A 56 -19.38 12.38 10.06
N TRP A 57 -20.57 12.52 9.47
CA TRP A 57 -21.29 11.40 8.87
C TRP A 57 -20.65 10.85 7.58
N LEU A 58 -20.10 11.73 6.75
CA LEU A 58 -19.49 11.30 5.49
C LEU A 58 -18.01 10.96 5.70
N PRO A 59 -17.61 9.68 5.74
CA PRO A 59 -16.24 9.27 6.08
C PRO A 59 -15.29 9.40 4.87
N LEU A 60 -15.30 10.56 4.22
CA LEU A 60 -14.50 10.86 3.02
C LEU A 60 -13.32 11.79 3.40
N GLY A 61 -12.35 11.25 4.18
CA GLY A 61 -11.18 12.02 4.58
C GLY A 61 -11.38 12.82 5.85
N GLY A 62 -10.75 13.99 5.93
CA GLY A 62 -10.81 14.90 7.07
C GLY A 62 -10.69 16.35 6.65
N PHE A 63 -10.72 17.24 7.61
CA PHE A 63 -10.42 18.65 7.41
C PHE A 63 -9.75 19.27 8.63
N ASN A 64 -9.04 20.36 8.38
CA ASN A 64 -8.27 21.07 9.38
C ASN A 64 -8.56 22.57 9.28
N LYS A 65 -9.18 23.14 10.32
CA LYS A 65 -9.47 24.56 10.37
C LYS A 65 -8.41 25.28 11.19
N ILE A 66 -7.47 25.89 10.50
CA ILE A 66 -6.38 26.67 11.09
C ILE A 66 -6.87 28.11 11.29
N ASN A 67 -6.54 28.71 12.42
CA ASN A 67 -6.84 30.11 12.71
C ASN A 67 -5.95 31.01 11.85
N GLU A 68 -6.58 31.82 10.98
CA GLU A 68 -5.88 32.68 10.01
C GLU A 68 -4.95 33.67 10.68
N GLU A 69 -5.38 34.36 11.73
CA GLU A 69 -4.57 35.38 12.42
C GLU A 69 -3.27 34.79 12.99
N SER A 70 -3.37 33.63 13.66
CA SER A 70 -2.20 32.95 14.22
C SER A 70 -1.27 32.37 13.14
N PHE A 71 -1.82 32.00 11.99
CA PHE A 71 -1.09 31.53 10.83
C PHE A 71 -0.33 32.66 10.12
N GLU A 72 -0.97 33.79 9.88
CA GLU A 72 -0.38 34.95 9.20
C GLU A 72 0.76 35.59 10.00
N ARG A 73 0.69 35.51 11.34
CA ARG A 73 1.78 35.96 12.22
C ARG A 73 3.06 35.13 12.10
N GLN A 74 3.01 33.95 11.47
CA GLN A 74 4.20 33.13 11.27
C GLN A 74 5.04 33.62 10.10
N PRO A 75 6.38 33.50 10.17
CA PRO A 75 7.25 33.79 9.05
C PRO A 75 6.93 32.91 7.84
N ALA A 76 7.18 33.42 6.64
CA ALA A 76 6.82 32.76 5.39
C ALA A 76 7.32 31.31 5.29
N SER A 77 8.52 31.01 5.77
CA SER A 77 9.08 29.66 5.79
C SER A 77 8.25 28.67 6.60
N ARG A 78 7.74 29.08 7.79
CA ARG A 78 6.90 28.22 8.61
C ARG A 78 5.53 28.02 7.98
N ARG A 79 4.96 29.07 7.38
CA ARG A 79 3.68 28.98 6.64
C ARG A 79 3.80 27.99 5.50
N MET A 80 4.88 28.07 4.72
CA MET A 80 5.15 27.12 3.63
C MET A 80 5.27 25.67 4.14
N LEU A 81 5.95 25.43 5.26
CA LEU A 81 6.06 24.10 5.85
C LEU A 81 4.69 23.57 6.32
N ILE A 82 3.86 24.40 6.94
CA ILE A 82 2.50 24.01 7.34
C ILE A 82 1.67 23.64 6.11
N LEU A 83 1.73 24.45 5.05
CA LEU A 83 1.01 24.18 3.79
C LEU A 83 1.55 22.94 3.07
N ALA A 84 2.83 22.65 3.18
CA ALA A 84 3.44 21.44 2.62
C ALA A 84 3.19 20.19 3.49
N GLY A 85 2.70 20.36 4.71
CA GLY A 85 2.57 19.30 5.73
C GLY A 85 1.87 18.06 5.26
N GLY A 86 0.76 18.22 4.56
CA GLY A 86 0.00 17.10 4.01
C GLY A 86 0.79 16.32 2.96
N ILE A 87 1.44 17.03 2.03
CA ILE A 87 2.25 16.41 0.98
C ILE A 87 3.44 15.67 1.60
N LEU A 88 4.14 16.30 2.55
CA LEU A 88 5.29 15.70 3.24
C LEU A 88 4.88 14.42 3.98
N THR A 89 3.73 14.42 4.63
CA THR A 89 3.19 13.24 5.32
C THR A 89 2.88 12.12 4.32
N ASN A 90 2.24 12.41 3.20
CA ASN A 90 1.95 11.41 2.18
C ASN A 90 3.22 10.82 1.55
N VAL A 91 4.24 11.64 1.27
CA VAL A 91 5.54 11.18 0.77
C VAL A 91 6.23 10.28 1.80
N PHE A 92 6.25 10.71 3.07
CA PHE A 92 6.84 9.91 4.15
C PHE A 92 6.13 8.56 4.32
N LEU A 93 4.80 8.54 4.31
CA LEU A 93 4.02 7.31 4.41
C LEU A 93 4.23 6.40 3.19
N GLY A 94 4.27 6.96 1.98
CA GLY A 94 4.61 6.21 0.77
C GLY A 94 5.97 5.55 0.89
N TRP A 95 6.99 6.30 1.31
CA TRP A 95 8.34 5.77 1.54
C TRP A 95 8.34 4.68 2.63
N LEU A 96 7.62 4.89 3.75
CA LEU A 96 7.51 3.93 4.84
C LEU A 96 6.86 2.62 4.38
N PHE A 97 5.71 2.69 3.67
CA PHE A 97 5.03 1.51 3.15
C PHE A 97 5.87 0.74 2.13
N PHE A 98 6.54 1.45 1.21
CA PHE A 98 7.47 0.82 0.29
C PHE A 98 8.59 0.09 1.03
N SER A 99 9.20 0.74 2.02
CA SER A 99 10.26 0.13 2.83
C SER A 99 9.78 -1.12 3.56
N LEU A 100 8.57 -1.11 4.11
CA LEU A 100 7.96 -2.27 4.77
C LEU A 100 7.70 -3.41 3.79
N VAL A 101 7.18 -3.11 2.59
CA VAL A 101 6.99 -4.12 1.54
C VAL A 101 8.31 -4.78 1.15
N PHE A 102 9.38 -3.99 0.95
CA PHE A 102 10.70 -4.54 0.67
C PHE A 102 11.29 -5.35 1.84
N MET A 103 11.03 -4.93 3.08
CA MET A 103 11.49 -5.67 4.28
C MET A 103 10.80 -7.04 4.42
N ILE A 104 9.49 -7.11 4.11
CA ILE A 104 8.75 -8.38 4.15
C ILE A 104 9.21 -9.30 3.01
N GLY A 105 9.71 -8.70 1.91
CA GLY A 105 10.12 -9.40 0.70
C GLY A 105 8.94 -9.93 -0.12
N SER A 106 9.15 -10.10 -1.38
CA SER A 106 8.23 -10.86 -2.24
C SER A 106 8.67 -12.30 -2.26
N LYS A 107 7.75 -13.22 -2.00
CA LYS A 107 8.03 -14.65 -2.19
C LYS A 107 8.34 -14.87 -3.67
N PRO A 108 9.49 -15.47 -4.01
CA PRO A 108 9.82 -15.74 -5.41
C PRO A 108 8.79 -16.67 -6.02
N LEU A 109 8.26 -16.28 -7.18
CA LEU A 109 7.30 -17.07 -7.94
C LEU A 109 7.87 -17.23 -9.35
N VAL A 110 7.86 -18.45 -9.87
CA VAL A 110 8.28 -18.73 -11.24
C VAL A 110 7.10 -18.53 -12.17
N ILE A 111 7.22 -17.54 -13.06
CA ILE A 111 6.22 -17.25 -14.09
C ILE A 111 6.80 -17.63 -15.44
N VAL A 112 6.01 -18.32 -16.25
CA VAL A 112 6.38 -18.70 -17.61
C VAL A 112 6.38 -17.46 -18.50
N SER A 113 7.57 -17.00 -18.89
CA SER A 113 7.73 -15.81 -19.76
C SER A 113 7.55 -16.15 -21.24
N ASP A 114 8.03 -17.32 -21.67
CA ASP A 114 7.91 -17.79 -23.04
C ASP A 114 8.04 -19.33 -23.11
N LEU A 115 7.59 -19.94 -24.21
CA LEU A 115 7.63 -21.36 -24.45
C LEU A 115 8.17 -21.66 -25.84
N ALA A 116 9.14 -22.56 -25.91
CA ALA A 116 9.63 -23.02 -27.21
C ALA A 116 8.50 -23.77 -27.95
N PRO A 117 8.29 -23.51 -29.25
CA PRO A 117 7.30 -24.25 -30.03
C PRO A 117 7.54 -25.76 -29.97
N ASN A 118 6.48 -26.54 -29.82
CA ASN A 118 6.53 -27.99 -29.71
C ASN A 118 7.33 -28.54 -28.51
N SER A 119 7.63 -27.70 -27.51
CA SER A 119 8.25 -28.16 -26.27
C SER A 119 7.30 -29.05 -25.46
N PRO A 120 7.81 -29.98 -24.63
CA PRO A 120 6.95 -30.79 -23.75
C PRO A 120 6.00 -29.93 -22.88
N ALA A 121 6.45 -28.78 -22.43
CA ALA A 121 5.64 -27.83 -21.66
C ALA A 121 4.48 -27.25 -22.48
N ALA A 122 4.75 -26.87 -23.75
CA ALA A 122 3.73 -26.37 -24.66
C ALA A 122 2.71 -27.48 -25.01
N LEU A 123 3.17 -28.71 -25.24
CA LEU A 123 2.31 -29.85 -25.49
C LEU A 123 1.46 -30.24 -24.27
N ALA A 124 1.95 -30.02 -23.06
CA ALA A 124 1.20 -30.19 -21.81
C ALA A 124 0.17 -29.07 -21.55
N GLY A 125 0.08 -28.04 -22.42
CA GLY A 125 -0.90 -26.97 -22.32
C GLY A 125 -0.51 -25.82 -21.40
N ILE A 126 0.77 -25.72 -21.01
CA ILE A 126 1.31 -24.56 -20.30
C ILE A 126 1.28 -23.35 -21.23
N GLN A 127 0.94 -22.19 -20.71
CA GLN A 127 0.84 -20.95 -21.46
C GLN A 127 1.74 -19.86 -20.87
N LYS A 128 2.03 -18.85 -21.67
CA LYS A 128 2.69 -17.64 -21.20
C LYS A 128 1.90 -16.98 -20.08
N ASN A 129 2.58 -16.52 -19.06
CA ASN A 129 2.07 -15.94 -17.81
C ASN A 129 1.46 -16.95 -16.82
N ASP A 130 1.52 -18.26 -17.09
CA ASP A 130 1.19 -19.24 -16.07
C ASP A 130 2.20 -19.15 -14.90
N ALA A 131 1.70 -19.13 -13.67
CA ALA A 131 2.52 -19.16 -12.47
C ALA A 131 2.66 -20.61 -11.97
N ILE A 132 3.90 -21.09 -11.76
CA ILE A 132 4.16 -22.44 -11.28
C ILE A 132 4.03 -22.46 -9.76
N ILE A 133 3.06 -23.20 -9.25
CA ILE A 133 2.76 -23.33 -7.81
C ILE A 133 3.50 -24.52 -7.20
N SER A 134 3.50 -25.68 -7.87
CA SER A 134 4.29 -26.84 -7.44
C SER A 134 4.74 -27.65 -8.62
N VAL A 135 5.81 -28.43 -8.39
CA VAL A 135 6.32 -29.44 -9.28
C VAL A 135 6.38 -30.74 -8.49
N ASP A 136 5.59 -31.72 -8.90
CA ASP A 136 5.48 -32.97 -8.20
C ASP A 136 6.18 -34.11 -8.97
N TYR A 137 7.05 -34.85 -8.26
CA TYR A 137 7.64 -36.10 -8.67
C TYR A 137 7.38 -37.15 -7.60
N PRO A 138 7.23 -38.45 -7.89
CA PRO A 138 6.80 -39.45 -6.92
C PRO A 138 7.57 -39.53 -5.60
N LYS A 139 8.80 -39.05 -5.58
CA LYS A 139 9.66 -39.07 -4.37
C LYS A 139 9.91 -37.71 -3.75
N GLU A 140 9.62 -36.62 -4.46
CA GLU A 140 9.91 -35.25 -4.00
C GLU A 140 8.95 -34.26 -4.64
N THR A 141 8.47 -33.30 -3.88
CA THR A 141 7.62 -32.19 -4.34
C THR A 141 8.28 -30.87 -4.06
N LEU A 142 8.42 -30.01 -5.09
CA LEU A 142 8.85 -28.64 -4.95
C LEU A 142 7.60 -27.73 -4.90
N VAL A 143 7.37 -27.06 -3.78
CA VAL A 143 6.21 -26.17 -3.58
C VAL A 143 6.66 -24.73 -3.49
N ALA A 144 5.99 -23.84 -4.19
CA ALA A 144 6.26 -22.39 -4.09
C ALA A 144 6.16 -21.89 -2.63
N PRO A 145 7.01 -20.94 -2.23
CA PRO A 145 7.87 -20.11 -3.07
C PRO A 145 9.22 -20.73 -3.36
N PHE A 146 9.64 -20.74 -4.63
CA PHE A 146 10.98 -21.15 -5.06
C PHE A 146 11.50 -20.23 -6.17
N SER A 147 12.83 -20.13 -6.26
CA SER A 147 13.48 -19.32 -7.31
C SER A 147 13.47 -20.04 -8.66
N GLY A 148 13.65 -19.28 -9.75
CA GLY A 148 13.82 -19.86 -11.08
C GLY A 148 14.99 -20.84 -11.14
N GLN A 149 16.09 -20.56 -10.41
CA GLN A 149 17.25 -21.44 -10.35
C GLN A 149 16.92 -22.77 -9.64
N THR A 150 16.22 -22.74 -8.52
CA THR A 150 15.76 -23.94 -7.81
C THR A 150 14.83 -24.79 -8.69
N PHE A 151 13.95 -24.14 -9.44
CA PHE A 151 13.09 -24.80 -10.40
C PHE A 151 13.89 -25.51 -11.51
N ILE A 152 14.86 -24.81 -12.11
CA ILE A 152 15.74 -25.37 -13.15
C ILE A 152 16.54 -26.57 -12.61
N GLU A 153 17.12 -26.45 -11.41
CA GLU A 153 17.84 -27.54 -10.76
C GLU A 153 16.97 -28.76 -10.53
N PHE A 154 15.72 -28.55 -10.07
CA PHE A 154 14.76 -29.64 -9.86
C PHE A 154 14.42 -30.33 -11.20
N VAL A 155 14.05 -29.56 -12.22
CA VAL A 155 13.73 -30.11 -13.54
C VAL A 155 14.92 -30.85 -14.16
N ASN A 156 16.14 -30.32 -14.01
CA ASN A 156 17.34 -30.98 -14.53
C ASN A 156 17.69 -32.29 -13.79
N ARG A 157 17.40 -32.35 -12.47
CA ARG A 157 17.63 -33.57 -11.67
C ARG A 157 16.75 -34.72 -12.16
N TYR A 158 15.56 -34.43 -12.61
CA TYR A 158 14.59 -35.42 -13.10
C TYR A 158 14.40 -35.36 -14.60
N ARG A 159 15.48 -35.00 -15.31
CA ARG A 159 15.46 -34.91 -16.79
C ARG A 159 15.16 -36.26 -17.43
N GLY A 160 14.17 -36.30 -18.29
CA GLY A 160 13.71 -37.52 -18.97
C GLY A 160 12.55 -38.21 -18.26
N GLU A 161 12.14 -37.73 -17.08
CA GLU A 161 11.01 -38.24 -16.31
C GLU A 161 9.78 -37.36 -16.53
N THR A 162 8.60 -37.89 -16.18
CA THR A 162 7.35 -37.14 -16.21
C THR A 162 7.15 -36.39 -14.91
N LEU A 163 7.05 -35.06 -14.98
CA LEU A 163 6.76 -34.19 -13.85
C LEU A 163 5.31 -33.69 -13.93
N THR A 164 4.64 -33.63 -12.79
CA THR A 164 3.32 -33.02 -12.69
C THR A 164 3.45 -31.59 -12.18
N LEU A 165 2.95 -30.64 -12.95
CA LEU A 165 3.01 -29.20 -12.62
C LEU A 165 1.63 -28.71 -12.19
N LYS A 166 1.56 -28.07 -11.04
CA LYS A 166 0.39 -27.29 -10.62
C LYS A 166 0.62 -25.83 -10.97
N ILE A 167 -0.25 -25.29 -11.80
CA ILE A 167 -0.16 -23.91 -12.29
C ILE A 167 -1.35 -23.09 -11.83
N SER A 168 -1.16 -21.76 -11.78
CA SER A 168 -2.23 -20.77 -11.61
C SER A 168 -2.22 -19.83 -12.80
N ARG A 169 -3.39 -19.52 -13.30
CA ARG A 169 -3.67 -18.54 -14.37
C ARG A 169 -4.37 -17.33 -13.83
#